data_f38e24bd17047a74bb98a122d065ae92
#
_entry.id   f38e24bd17047a74bb98a122d065ae92
#
_cell.length_a   1.000
_cell.length_b   1.000
_cell.length_c   1.000
_cell.angle_alpha   90.00
_cell.angle_beta   90.00
_cell.angle_gamma   90.00
#
_symmetry.space_group_name_H-M   'P 1'
#
loop_
_entity.id
_entity.type
_entity.pdbx_description
1 polymer ?
#
loop_
_entity_poly.entity_id
_entity_poly.type
_entity_poly.pdbx_seq_one_letter_code
_entity_poly.pdbx_strand_id
1 'polypeptide(L)'
;FNEYYGETGTPEDFFASGMPGSDPAAPHFPAYLRYLVKHNSRRRMMVQLFTVLSAESLNPDHPLHDEFMGRMEDIWERYSKYPWVVPPQLGAWAGSMRPVVRKAMEIMDGVQLWWLREPEVDLCKEWAQMENMLFPSPLWDAYR
;
A
#
# COMPACT_ATOMS: atom_id res chain seq x y z
N PHE A 1 2.35 11.15 -13.84
CA PHE A 1 1.72 9.93 -13.32
C PHE A 1 1.44 10.05 -11.82
N ASN A 2 2.47 10.37 -11.04
CA ASN A 2 2.32 10.55 -9.58
C ASN A 2 1.43 11.74 -9.21
N GLU A 3 1.41 12.80 -10.00
CA GLU A 3 0.51 13.94 -9.80
C GLU A 3 -0.97 13.53 -9.90
N TYR A 4 -1.28 12.56 -10.76
CA TYR A 4 -2.64 12.09 -10.95
C TYR A 4 -3.06 11.02 -9.94
N TYR A 5 -2.14 10.19 -9.48
CA TYR A 5 -2.43 8.99 -8.70
C TYR A 5 -1.89 9.02 -7.28
N GLY A 6 -0.91 9.89 -7.01
CA GLY A 6 -0.17 9.88 -5.77
C GLY A 6 -0.69 10.81 -4.69
N GLU A 7 -1.47 11.83 -5.07
CA GLU A 7 -1.77 12.92 -4.13
C GLU A 7 -2.80 12.57 -3.06
N THR A 8 -3.60 11.55 -3.26
CA THR A 8 -4.76 11.30 -2.40
C THR A 8 -4.72 9.99 -1.60
N GLY A 9 -3.71 9.18 -1.75
CA GLY A 9 -3.48 7.99 -0.93
C GLY A 9 -2.14 8.04 -0.22
N THR A 10 -1.59 9.23 -0.02
CA THR A 10 -0.25 9.41 0.53
C THR A 10 -0.22 9.20 2.04
N PRO A 11 0.96 8.86 2.61
CA PRO A 11 1.12 8.86 4.07
C PRO A 11 0.75 10.19 4.70
N GLU A 12 1.06 11.32 4.07
CA GLU A 12 0.73 12.66 4.58
C GLU A 12 -0.78 12.87 4.71
N ASP A 13 -1.56 12.40 3.73
CA ASP A 13 -3.03 12.45 3.81
C ASP A 13 -3.55 11.59 4.97
N PHE A 14 -2.96 10.42 5.17
CA PHE A 14 -3.30 9.58 6.31
C PHE A 14 -3.00 10.29 7.64
N PHE A 15 -1.84 10.92 7.75
CA PHE A 15 -1.47 11.66 8.97
C PHE A 15 -2.43 12.82 9.25
N ALA A 16 -2.92 13.48 8.23
CA ALA A 16 -3.89 14.57 8.35
C ALA A 16 -5.31 14.08 8.65
N SER A 17 -5.60 12.79 8.47
CA SER A 17 -6.96 12.24 8.59
C SER A 17 -7.47 12.17 10.03
N GLY A 18 -6.59 12.12 11.02
CA GLY A 18 -6.96 11.90 12.42
C GLY A 18 -7.47 10.49 12.73
N MET A 19 -7.35 9.55 11.80
CA MET A 19 -7.77 8.16 11.99
C MET A 19 -6.84 7.45 13.00
N PRO A 20 -7.31 6.37 13.64
CA PRO A 20 -6.45 5.60 14.55
C PRO A 20 -5.15 5.15 13.86
N GLY A 21 -4.03 5.36 14.53
CA GLY A 21 -2.70 5.03 14.00
C GLY A 21 -2.09 6.10 13.11
N SER A 22 -2.73 7.25 12.96
CA SER A 22 -2.29 8.32 12.03
C SER A 22 -1.40 9.39 12.68
N ASP A 23 -1.03 9.23 13.94
CA ASP A 23 -0.11 10.18 14.58
C ASP A 23 1.24 10.18 13.84
N PRO A 24 1.64 11.32 13.26
CA PRO A 24 2.89 11.37 12.48
C PRO A 24 4.15 11.13 13.31
N ALA A 25 4.06 11.25 14.63
CA ALA A 25 5.19 10.94 15.53
C ALA A 25 5.35 9.44 15.78
N ALA A 26 4.29 8.66 15.61
CA ALA A 26 4.29 7.21 15.82
C ALA A 26 3.25 6.52 14.94
N PRO A 27 3.37 6.61 13.61
CA PRO A 27 2.34 6.10 12.71
C PRO A 27 2.37 4.57 12.61
N HIS A 28 1.19 3.98 12.43
CA HIS A 28 1.02 2.54 12.26
C HIS A 28 0.93 2.20 10.77
N PHE A 29 1.85 1.41 10.27
CA PHE A 29 1.90 1.05 8.87
C PHE A 29 0.68 0.22 8.40
N PRO A 30 0.22 -0.81 9.15
CA PRO A 30 -0.99 -1.52 8.76
C PRO A 30 -2.22 -0.62 8.66
N ALA A 31 -2.36 0.35 9.56
CA ALA A 31 -3.45 1.33 9.52
C ALA A 31 -3.38 2.22 8.28
N TYR A 32 -2.19 2.63 7.88
CA TYR A 32 -1.99 3.37 6.63
C TYR A 32 -2.43 2.53 5.42
N LEU A 33 -2.07 1.26 5.38
CA LEU A 33 -2.49 0.39 4.27
C LEU A 33 -4.02 0.24 4.20
N ARG A 34 -4.70 0.13 5.35
CA ARG A 34 -6.18 0.13 5.37
C ARG A 34 -6.75 1.44 4.83
N TYR A 35 -6.14 2.56 5.20
CA TYR A 35 -6.50 3.87 4.66
C TYR A 35 -6.37 3.91 3.14
N LEU A 36 -5.24 3.43 2.61
CA LEU A 36 -4.97 3.38 1.18
C LEU A 36 -5.97 2.50 0.43
N VAL A 37 -6.27 1.32 0.96
CA VAL A 37 -7.25 0.40 0.37
C VAL A 37 -8.64 1.03 0.33
N LYS A 38 -9.06 1.67 1.41
CA LYS A 38 -10.34 2.38 1.47
C LYS A 38 -10.41 3.52 0.45
N HIS A 39 -9.32 4.27 0.33
CA HIS A 39 -9.19 5.30 -0.70
C HIS A 39 -9.38 4.71 -2.10
N ASN A 40 -8.67 3.62 -2.40
CA ASN A 40 -8.73 2.95 -3.70
C ASN A 40 -10.11 2.34 -3.97
N SER A 41 -10.81 1.85 -2.94
CA SER A 41 -12.15 1.25 -3.08
C SER A 41 -13.19 2.23 -3.64
N ARG A 42 -12.95 3.52 -3.50
CA ARG A 42 -13.82 4.60 -3.99
C ARG A 42 -13.36 5.15 -5.33
N ARG A 43 -12.34 4.59 -5.93
CA ARG A 43 -11.69 5.09 -7.16
C ARG A 43 -11.45 3.97 -8.16
N ARG A 44 -12.51 3.23 -8.42
CA ARG A 44 -12.44 2.03 -9.27
C ARG A 44 -11.81 2.29 -10.63
N MET A 45 -12.22 3.37 -11.29
CA MET A 45 -11.68 3.71 -12.61
C MET A 45 -10.19 4.02 -12.58
N MET A 46 -9.72 4.65 -11.51
CA MET A 46 -8.30 4.95 -11.35
C MET A 46 -7.49 3.69 -11.10
N VAL A 47 -8.01 2.78 -10.26
CA VAL A 47 -7.36 1.49 -10.01
C VAL A 47 -7.31 0.67 -11.31
N GLN A 48 -8.38 0.69 -12.09
CA GLN A 48 -8.42 -0.01 -13.39
C GLN A 48 -7.37 0.54 -14.34
N LEU A 49 -7.28 1.86 -14.46
CA LEU A 49 -6.28 2.49 -15.33
C LEU A 49 -4.86 2.16 -14.89
N PHE A 50 -4.59 2.22 -13.58
CA PHE A 50 -3.30 1.82 -13.04
C PHE A 50 -2.96 0.36 -13.40
N THR A 51 -3.93 -0.54 -13.24
CA THR A 51 -3.74 -1.97 -13.52
C THR A 51 -3.42 -2.21 -15.00
N VAL A 52 -4.16 -1.55 -15.90
CA VAL A 52 -3.93 -1.65 -17.34
C VAL A 52 -2.55 -1.11 -17.72
N LEU A 53 -2.20 0.08 -17.24
CA LEU A 53 -0.89 0.68 -17.51
C LEU A 53 0.26 -0.15 -16.93
N SER A 54 0.06 -0.74 -15.75
CA SER A 54 1.04 -1.64 -15.13
C SER A 54 1.35 -2.83 -16.05
N ALA A 55 0.33 -3.43 -16.64
CA ALA A 55 0.50 -4.55 -17.57
C ALA A 55 1.13 -4.11 -18.90
N GLU A 56 0.62 -3.03 -19.49
CA GLU A 56 1.13 -2.53 -20.78
C GLU A 56 2.59 -2.06 -20.69
N SER A 57 2.98 -1.48 -19.56
CA SER A 57 4.33 -0.95 -19.34
C SER A 57 5.39 -2.04 -19.17
N LEU A 58 5.02 -3.32 -19.17
CA LEU A 58 5.96 -4.42 -19.28
C LEU A 58 6.73 -4.38 -20.62
N ASN A 59 6.12 -3.80 -21.65
CA ASN A 59 6.81 -3.56 -22.91
C ASN A 59 7.87 -2.47 -22.72
N PRO A 60 9.16 -2.75 -23.04
CA PRO A 60 10.23 -1.76 -22.88
C PRO A 60 10.04 -0.48 -23.69
N ASP A 61 9.25 -0.54 -24.76
CA ASP A 61 8.98 0.63 -25.62
C ASP A 61 7.85 1.51 -25.07
N HIS A 62 7.15 1.07 -24.00
CA HIS A 62 6.07 1.84 -23.42
C HIS A 62 6.62 3.08 -22.70
N PRO A 63 5.97 4.26 -22.85
CA PRO A 63 6.46 5.51 -22.22
C PRO A 63 6.61 5.44 -20.70
N LEU A 64 5.84 4.59 -20.02
CA LEU A 64 5.87 4.45 -18.56
C LEU A 64 6.67 3.23 -18.10
N HIS A 65 7.38 2.57 -18.98
CA HIS A 65 8.12 1.34 -18.64
C HIS A 65 9.07 1.56 -17.46
N ASP A 66 9.93 2.57 -17.54
CA ASP A 66 10.93 2.82 -16.50
C ASP A 66 10.30 3.19 -15.16
N GLU A 67 9.21 3.96 -15.17
CA GLU A 67 8.49 4.33 -13.96
C GLU A 67 7.92 3.11 -13.24
N PHE A 68 7.28 2.20 -13.99
CA PHE A 68 6.71 0.99 -13.40
C PHE A 68 7.79 -0.01 -12.96
N MET A 69 8.90 -0.10 -13.70
CA MET A 69 10.02 -0.96 -13.30
C MET A 69 10.66 -0.49 -11.99
N GLY A 70 10.75 0.84 -11.78
CA GLY A 70 11.31 1.43 -10.57
C GLY A 70 10.34 1.61 -9.41
N ARG A 71 9.06 1.26 -9.58
CA ARG A 71 8.00 1.57 -8.62
C ARG A 71 8.25 1.03 -7.22
N MET A 72 8.71 -0.21 -7.11
CA MET A 72 8.90 -0.84 -5.79
C MET A 72 10.00 -0.16 -4.98
N GLU A 73 11.08 0.25 -5.64
CA GLU A 73 12.15 1.00 -5.00
C GLU A 73 11.68 2.39 -4.58
N ASP A 74 10.91 3.06 -5.43
CA ASP A 74 10.35 4.39 -5.11
C ASP A 74 9.40 4.34 -3.92
N ILE A 75 8.58 3.29 -3.82
CA ILE A 75 7.69 3.07 -2.68
C ILE A 75 8.50 2.89 -1.41
N TRP A 76 9.52 2.03 -1.45
CA TRP A 76 10.37 1.79 -0.29
C TRP A 76 11.04 3.08 0.20
N GLU A 77 11.63 3.85 -0.70
CA GLU A 77 12.28 5.11 -0.37
C GLU A 77 11.30 6.11 0.23
N ARG A 78 10.12 6.23 -0.36
CA ARG A 78 9.09 7.16 0.09
C ARG A 78 8.59 6.81 1.49
N TYR A 79 8.25 5.54 1.71
CA TYR A 79 7.71 5.11 3.00
C TYR A 79 8.78 5.16 4.11
N SER A 80 10.03 4.92 3.76
CA SER A 80 11.12 4.92 4.73
C SER A 80 11.46 6.29 5.32
N LYS A 81 10.83 7.35 4.84
CA LYS A 81 10.99 8.71 5.38
C LYS A 81 10.24 8.93 6.70
N TYR A 82 9.32 8.04 7.06
CA TYR A 82 8.44 8.22 8.20
C TYR A 82 8.80 7.28 9.35
N PRO A 83 8.51 7.66 10.61
CA PRO A 83 8.86 6.87 11.78
C PRO A 83 7.82 5.79 12.10
N TRP A 84 7.50 4.93 11.15
CA TRP A 84 6.55 3.83 11.36
C TRP A 84 6.91 2.99 12.58
N VAL A 85 5.91 2.72 13.43
CA VAL A 85 6.09 1.88 14.60
C VAL A 85 6.15 0.42 14.16
N VAL A 86 7.22 -0.27 14.60
CA VAL A 86 7.44 -1.68 14.28
C VAL A 86 7.53 -2.45 15.59
N PRO A 87 6.96 -3.67 15.68
CA PRO A 87 7.16 -4.51 16.86
C PRO A 87 8.65 -4.62 17.22
N PRO A 88 9.03 -4.41 18.48
CA PRO A 88 10.43 -4.44 18.88
C PRO A 88 11.17 -5.71 18.49
N GLN A 89 10.46 -6.84 18.44
CA GLN A 89 11.02 -8.14 18.08
C GLN A 89 11.55 -8.18 16.63
N LEU A 90 11.04 -7.30 15.76
CA LEU A 90 11.48 -7.21 14.36
C LEU A 90 12.67 -6.28 14.17
N GLY A 91 13.04 -5.51 15.20
CA GLY A 91 14.08 -4.51 15.08
C GLY A 91 13.65 -3.27 14.33
N ALA A 92 14.60 -2.54 13.76
CA ALA A 92 14.34 -1.30 13.06
C ALA A 92 13.64 -1.52 11.70
N TRP A 93 12.88 -0.52 11.24
CA TRP A 93 12.22 -0.52 9.95
C TRP A 93 13.15 -0.94 8.80
N ALA A 94 14.31 -0.31 8.70
CA ALA A 94 15.24 -0.56 7.59
C ALA A 94 15.79 -2.00 7.56
N GLY A 95 15.81 -2.69 8.71
CA GLY A 95 16.37 -4.03 8.83
C GLY A 95 15.41 -5.16 8.53
N SER A 96 14.10 -4.94 8.63
CA SER A 96 13.12 -6.04 8.58
C SER A 96 11.93 -5.79 7.67
N MET A 97 11.59 -4.53 7.39
CA MET A 97 10.30 -4.22 6.78
C MET A 97 10.33 -4.18 5.25
N ARG A 98 11.48 -4.18 4.62
CA ARG A 98 11.54 -4.12 3.15
C ARG A 98 10.79 -5.27 2.46
N PRO A 99 10.98 -6.54 2.87
CA PRO A 99 10.19 -7.64 2.30
C PRO A 99 8.70 -7.53 2.60
N VAL A 100 8.33 -7.03 3.79
CA VAL A 100 6.93 -6.88 4.18
C VAL A 100 6.24 -5.82 3.34
N VAL A 101 6.87 -4.66 3.13
CA VAL A 101 6.35 -3.60 2.26
C VAL A 101 6.19 -4.12 0.84
N ARG A 102 7.17 -4.84 0.32
CA ARG A 102 7.10 -5.43 -1.01
C ARG A 102 5.90 -6.38 -1.14
N LYS A 103 5.75 -7.30 -0.19
CA LYS A 103 4.63 -8.26 -0.20
C LYS A 103 3.28 -7.55 -0.04
N ALA A 104 3.21 -6.51 0.77
CA ALA A 104 2.00 -5.72 0.91
C ALA A 104 1.57 -5.11 -0.44
N MET A 105 2.50 -4.56 -1.20
CA MET A 105 2.19 -3.99 -2.50
C MET A 105 1.82 -5.05 -3.54
N GLU A 106 2.53 -6.17 -3.57
CA GLU A 106 2.20 -7.30 -4.46
C GLU A 106 0.79 -7.84 -4.18
N ILE A 107 0.45 -8.02 -2.91
CA ILE A 107 -0.87 -8.50 -2.50
C ILE A 107 -1.94 -7.48 -2.83
N MET A 108 -1.71 -6.20 -2.56
CA MET A 108 -2.67 -5.15 -2.88
C MET A 108 -2.97 -5.09 -4.37
N ASP A 109 -1.95 -5.15 -5.21
CA ASP A 109 -2.10 -5.16 -6.66
C ASP A 109 -2.92 -6.38 -7.12
N GLY A 110 -2.66 -7.55 -6.55
CA GLY A 110 -3.39 -8.78 -6.87
C GLY A 110 -4.85 -8.75 -6.41
N VAL A 111 -5.09 -8.32 -5.18
CA VAL A 111 -6.45 -8.18 -4.63
C VAL A 111 -7.26 -7.19 -5.47
N GLN A 112 -6.66 -6.07 -5.85
CA GLN A 112 -7.32 -5.07 -6.70
C GLN A 112 -7.66 -5.60 -8.08
N LEU A 113 -6.78 -6.39 -8.69
CA LEU A 113 -7.06 -7.00 -10.00
C LEU A 113 -8.29 -7.92 -9.93
N TRP A 114 -8.39 -8.77 -8.92
CA TRP A 114 -9.55 -9.66 -8.75
C TRP A 114 -10.81 -8.88 -8.40
N TRP A 115 -10.72 -7.86 -7.57
CA TRP A 115 -11.83 -6.96 -7.28
C TRP A 115 -12.38 -6.29 -8.55
N LEU A 116 -11.51 -5.90 -9.47
CA LEU A 116 -11.93 -5.32 -10.75
C LEU A 116 -12.73 -6.30 -11.62
N ARG A 117 -12.51 -7.60 -11.42
CA ARG A 117 -13.27 -8.66 -12.13
C ARG A 117 -14.57 -9.03 -11.44
N GLU A 118 -14.71 -8.68 -10.17
CA GLU A 118 -15.85 -9.04 -9.33
C GLU A 118 -16.42 -7.77 -8.66
N PRO A 119 -17.23 -6.98 -9.42
CA PRO A 119 -17.66 -5.64 -8.97
C PRO A 119 -18.47 -5.63 -7.67
N GLU A 120 -19.11 -6.74 -7.30
CA GLU A 120 -19.91 -6.89 -6.09
C GLU A 120 -19.08 -7.14 -4.82
N VAL A 121 -17.79 -7.41 -4.99
CA VAL A 121 -16.89 -7.71 -3.87
C VAL A 121 -16.46 -6.40 -3.19
N ASP A 122 -16.39 -6.43 -1.85
CA ASP A 122 -15.90 -5.31 -1.05
C ASP A 122 -14.38 -5.38 -0.92
N LEU A 123 -13.67 -4.43 -1.53
CA LEU A 123 -12.21 -4.41 -1.52
C LEU A 123 -11.63 -4.35 -0.11
N CYS A 124 -12.26 -3.58 0.78
CA CYS A 124 -11.77 -3.45 2.17
C CYS A 124 -11.87 -4.78 2.93
N LYS A 125 -12.93 -5.55 2.69
CA LYS A 125 -13.08 -6.87 3.30
C LYS A 125 -12.08 -7.88 2.76
N GLU A 126 -11.81 -7.84 1.47
CA GLU A 126 -10.78 -8.69 0.86
C GLU A 126 -9.41 -8.39 1.42
N TRP A 127 -9.06 -7.10 1.56
CA TRP A 127 -7.80 -6.71 2.17
C TRP A 127 -7.71 -7.17 3.63
N ALA A 128 -8.78 -7.03 4.41
CA ALA A 128 -8.80 -7.44 5.81
C ALA A 128 -8.45 -8.92 6.00
N GLN A 129 -8.84 -9.77 5.06
CA GLN A 129 -8.50 -11.20 5.08
C GLN A 129 -6.99 -11.44 4.90
N MET A 130 -6.29 -10.53 4.22
CA MET A 130 -4.85 -10.66 3.95
C MET A 130 -3.98 -10.07 5.05
N GLU A 131 -4.51 -9.18 5.88
CA GLU A 131 -3.71 -8.47 6.90
C GLU A 131 -2.97 -9.41 7.85
N ASN A 132 -3.61 -10.49 8.30
CA ASN A 132 -2.98 -11.43 9.23
C ASN A 132 -1.81 -12.18 8.62
N MET A 133 -1.75 -12.30 7.32
CA MET A 133 -0.61 -12.92 6.64
C MET A 133 0.60 -11.99 6.64
N LEU A 134 0.36 -10.68 6.52
CA LEU A 134 1.42 -9.66 6.51
C LEU A 134 1.82 -9.22 7.91
N PHE A 135 0.83 -9.09 8.79
CA PHE A 135 0.97 -8.54 10.13
C PHE A 135 0.34 -9.49 11.15
N PRO A 136 0.97 -10.64 11.40
CA PRO A 136 0.34 -11.70 12.19
C PRO A 136 0.16 -11.35 13.65
N SER A 137 -0.95 -11.86 14.23
CA SER A 137 -1.16 -11.87 15.68
C SER A 137 -0.30 -12.96 16.33
N PRO A 138 0.13 -12.77 17.58
CA PRO A 138 -0.08 -11.57 18.42
C PRO A 138 0.96 -10.48 18.19
N LEU A 139 1.98 -10.72 17.39
CA LEU A 139 3.14 -9.84 17.20
C LEU A 139 2.74 -8.40 16.86
N TRP A 140 1.77 -8.24 15.95
CA TRP A 140 1.36 -6.93 15.46
C TRP A 140 0.16 -6.31 16.18
N ASP A 141 -0.44 -6.98 17.16
CA ASP A 141 -1.70 -6.54 17.75
C ASP A 141 -1.66 -5.11 18.31
N ALA A 142 -0.57 -4.69 18.89
CA ALA A 142 -0.40 -3.34 19.43
C ALA A 142 -0.06 -2.28 18.34
N TYR A 143 0.20 -2.71 17.13
CA TYR A 143 0.75 -1.85 16.04
C TYR A 143 -0.12 -1.85 14.79
N ARG A 144 -1.35 -2.30 14.87
CA ARG A 144 -2.27 -2.36 13.72
C ARG A 144 -2.85 -1.02 13.32
#